data_cd174db6c94ff88c11fdc4d18830ad43
#
_entry.id   cd174db6c94ff88c11fdc4d18830ad43
#
_cell.length_a   1.000
_cell.length_b   1.000
_cell.length_c   1.000
_cell.angle_alpha   90.00
_cell.angle_beta   90.00
_cell.angle_gamma   90.00
#
_symmetry.space_group_name_H-M   'P 1'
#
loop_
_entity.id
_entity.type
_entity.pdbx_description
1 polymer ?
#
loop_
_entity_poly.entity_id
_entity_poly.type
_entity_poly.pdbx_seq_one_letter_code
_entity_poly.pdbx_strand_id
1 'polypeptide(L)'
;MCIRDSCFAGEFSFLRNDVTTAASMENSFAGSGGWRALRDAAVAEKGLPADSPVDGRRVFEWIADGDIAAQRALDRYARAFDGQLINLQAVLDPEVFVIAGGISCHPELVDALRAQMPLALASYEGTLAGIPVPQIKVAELGNDANLYGTVQEAMRLV
;
A
#
# COMPACT_ATOMS: atom_id res chain seq x y z
N MET A 1 6.84 17.01 -5.93
CA MET A 1 7.60 17.63 -4.83
C MET A 1 9.07 17.24 -5.01
N CYS A 2 9.88 18.14 -5.60
CA CYS A 2 11.32 17.92 -5.70
C CYS A 2 11.95 18.45 -4.42
N ILE A 3 12.38 17.58 -3.54
CA ILE A 3 12.93 17.97 -2.24
C ILE A 3 14.44 18.16 -2.32
N ARG A 4 15.08 17.59 -3.34
CA ARG A 4 16.54 17.63 -3.57
C ARG A 4 16.86 17.63 -5.06
N ASP A 5 18.09 18.00 -5.41
CA ASP A 5 18.58 18.09 -6.78
C ASP A 5 18.45 16.78 -7.57
N SER A 6 18.52 15.61 -6.88
CA SER A 6 18.34 14.30 -7.49
C SER A 6 16.89 13.92 -7.74
N CYS A 7 15.91 14.65 -7.20
CA CYS A 7 14.47 14.31 -7.20
C CYS A 7 14.15 12.93 -6.62
N PHE A 8 15.06 12.31 -5.86
CA PHE A 8 14.92 10.97 -5.31
C PHE A 8 14.25 10.97 -3.93
N ALA A 9 14.31 12.07 -3.19
CA ALA A 9 13.69 12.16 -1.87
C ALA A 9 12.17 12.08 -1.99
N GLY A 10 11.56 11.14 -1.23
CA GLY A 10 10.14 10.85 -1.30
C GLY A 10 9.78 9.73 -2.27
N GLU A 11 10.74 9.14 -2.97
CA GLU A 11 10.52 7.96 -3.83
C GLU A 11 10.54 6.68 -2.98
N PHE A 12 9.45 6.45 -2.27
CA PHE A 12 9.32 5.34 -1.31
C PHE A 12 9.18 3.97 -1.98
N SER A 13 8.95 3.91 -3.28
CA SER A 13 8.87 2.66 -4.04
C SER A 13 10.12 1.80 -3.91
N PHE A 14 11.27 2.42 -3.64
CA PHE A 14 12.55 1.73 -3.43
C PHE A 14 12.83 1.29 -1.99
N LEU A 15 11.94 1.55 -1.03
CA LEU A 15 12.09 0.98 0.31
C LEU A 15 12.12 -0.55 0.21
N ARG A 16 13.13 -1.16 0.87
CA ARG A 16 13.29 -2.61 0.85
C ARG A 16 12.38 -3.26 1.90
N ASN A 17 11.77 -4.37 1.52
CA ASN A 17 10.98 -5.18 2.44
C ASN A 17 11.87 -6.03 3.37
N ASP A 18 12.97 -6.53 2.81
CA ASP A 18 13.97 -7.30 3.54
C ASP A 18 15.38 -6.78 3.19
N VAL A 19 16.07 -6.24 4.20
CA VAL A 19 17.41 -5.67 4.03
C VAL A 19 18.52 -6.74 3.98
N THR A 20 18.20 -7.97 4.34
CA THR A 20 19.17 -9.10 4.34
C THR A 20 19.31 -9.76 2.97
N THR A 21 18.33 -9.58 2.09
CA THR A 21 18.37 -10.11 0.72
C THR A 21 18.84 -9.05 -0.28
N ALA A 22 19.20 -9.47 -1.49
CA ALA A 22 19.61 -8.56 -2.55
C ALA A 22 18.50 -7.54 -2.90
N ALA A 23 18.89 -6.33 -3.27
CA ALA A 23 17.96 -5.33 -3.76
C ALA A 23 17.37 -5.79 -5.12
N SER A 24 16.06 -5.82 -5.20
CA SER A 24 15.32 -6.13 -6.42
C SER A 24 13.94 -5.43 -6.38
N MET A 25 13.26 -5.38 -7.51
CA MET A 25 11.89 -4.82 -7.52
C MET A 25 10.93 -5.66 -6.68
N GLU A 26 11.08 -6.98 -6.66
CA GLU A 26 10.25 -7.88 -5.84
C GLU A 26 10.47 -7.65 -4.35
N ASN A 27 11.72 -7.31 -3.97
CA ASN A 27 12.09 -6.98 -2.58
C ASN A 27 11.97 -5.47 -2.29
N SER A 28 11.08 -4.77 -2.96
CA SER A 28 10.83 -3.35 -2.75
C SER A 28 9.38 -3.08 -2.38
N PHE A 29 9.11 -1.90 -1.85
CA PHE A 29 7.73 -1.47 -1.59
C PHE A 29 6.92 -1.38 -2.89
N ALA A 30 7.50 -0.99 -4.01
CA ALA A 30 6.82 -1.05 -5.30
C ALA A 30 6.35 -2.47 -5.65
N GLY A 31 7.19 -3.47 -5.38
CA GLY A 31 6.86 -4.89 -5.62
C GLY A 31 5.77 -5.40 -4.67
N SER A 32 5.84 -5.07 -3.39
CA SER A 32 4.88 -5.56 -2.38
C SER A 32 3.62 -4.71 -2.24
N GLY A 33 3.68 -3.42 -2.56
CA GLY A 33 2.59 -2.46 -2.37
C GLY A 33 1.68 -2.26 -3.58
N GLY A 34 2.05 -2.83 -4.74
CA GLY A 34 1.24 -2.74 -5.95
C GLY A 34 0.10 -3.77 -6.01
N TRP A 35 -0.92 -3.52 -6.84
CA TRP A 35 -2.05 -4.43 -7.02
C TRP A 35 -1.63 -5.85 -7.48
N ARG A 36 -0.49 -5.96 -8.18
CA ARG A 36 0.04 -7.26 -8.60
C ARG A 36 0.43 -8.13 -7.42
N ALA A 37 1.01 -7.56 -6.37
CA ALA A 37 1.34 -8.31 -5.18
C ALA A 37 0.09 -8.91 -4.49
N LEU A 38 -0.99 -8.14 -4.41
CA LEU A 38 -2.27 -8.65 -3.91
C LEU A 38 -2.83 -9.77 -4.81
N ARG A 39 -2.78 -9.57 -6.14
CA ARG A 39 -3.21 -10.57 -7.11
C ARG A 39 -2.40 -11.87 -6.98
N ASP A 40 -1.09 -11.77 -6.91
CA ASP A 40 -0.21 -12.95 -6.82
C ASP A 40 -0.41 -13.69 -5.49
N ALA A 41 -0.60 -12.96 -4.40
CA ALA A 41 -0.97 -13.54 -3.11
C ALA A 41 -2.33 -14.27 -3.17
N ALA A 42 -3.35 -13.69 -3.83
CA ALA A 42 -4.67 -14.33 -3.96
C ALA A 42 -4.61 -15.58 -4.84
N VAL A 43 -3.88 -15.53 -5.95
CA VAL A 43 -3.67 -16.68 -6.84
C VAL A 43 -2.99 -17.82 -6.08
N ALA A 44 -1.95 -17.51 -5.31
CA ALA A 44 -1.22 -18.51 -4.50
C ALA A 44 -2.12 -19.11 -3.40
N GLU A 45 -2.87 -18.28 -2.65
CA GLU A 45 -3.80 -18.75 -1.60
C GLU A 45 -4.90 -19.66 -2.14
N LYS A 46 -5.33 -19.41 -3.38
CA LYS A 46 -6.33 -20.25 -4.06
C LYS A 46 -5.74 -21.50 -4.71
N GLY A 47 -4.41 -21.68 -4.68
CA GLY A 47 -3.72 -22.79 -5.34
C GLY A 47 -3.83 -22.76 -6.87
N LEU A 48 -4.03 -21.59 -7.45
CA LEU A 48 -4.12 -21.41 -8.89
C LEU A 48 -2.71 -21.30 -9.51
N PRO A 49 -2.53 -21.68 -10.79
CA PRO A 49 -1.28 -21.42 -11.51
C PRO A 49 -0.91 -19.92 -11.48
N ALA A 50 0.39 -19.62 -11.37
CA ALA A 50 0.86 -18.24 -11.28
C ALA A 50 0.53 -17.38 -12.52
N ASP A 51 0.41 -18.01 -13.69
CA ASP A 51 0.05 -17.41 -14.96
C ASP A 51 -1.47 -17.33 -15.20
N SER A 52 -2.29 -17.68 -14.18
CA SER A 52 -3.75 -17.56 -14.30
C SER A 52 -4.17 -16.15 -14.72
N PRO A 53 -5.13 -16.01 -15.65
CA PRO A 53 -5.59 -14.72 -16.16
C PRO A 53 -6.50 -14.00 -15.14
N VAL A 54 -5.94 -13.70 -13.97
CA VAL A 54 -6.61 -12.99 -12.87
C VAL A 54 -6.12 -11.56 -12.84
N ASP A 55 -7.00 -10.59 -12.81
CA ASP A 55 -6.72 -9.19 -12.61
C ASP A 55 -7.10 -8.72 -11.20
N GLY A 56 -6.79 -7.45 -10.88
CA GLY A 56 -7.12 -6.88 -9.57
C GLY A 56 -8.63 -6.81 -9.31
N ARG A 57 -9.45 -6.59 -10.35
CA ARG A 57 -10.92 -6.56 -10.23
C ARG A 57 -11.43 -7.90 -9.77
N ARG A 58 -10.95 -8.98 -10.38
CA ARG A 58 -11.38 -10.34 -10.02
C ARG A 58 -11.01 -10.70 -8.58
N VAL A 59 -9.88 -10.22 -8.07
CA VAL A 59 -9.51 -10.43 -6.67
C VAL A 59 -10.51 -9.75 -5.73
N PHE A 60 -10.90 -8.50 -6.01
CA PHE A 60 -11.89 -7.80 -5.18
C PHE A 60 -13.31 -8.39 -5.31
N GLU A 61 -13.70 -8.94 -6.46
CA GLU A 61 -14.92 -9.73 -6.58
C GLU A 61 -14.91 -10.93 -5.63
N TRP A 62 -13.81 -11.70 -5.59
CA TRP A 62 -13.69 -12.82 -4.64
C TRP A 62 -13.78 -12.35 -3.18
N ILE A 63 -13.15 -11.23 -2.84
CA ILE A 63 -13.22 -10.66 -1.49
C ILE A 63 -14.66 -10.27 -1.15
N ALA A 64 -15.36 -9.59 -2.05
CA ALA A 64 -16.76 -9.20 -1.88
C ALA A 64 -17.70 -10.41 -1.76
N ASP A 65 -17.40 -11.51 -2.47
CA ASP A 65 -18.13 -12.78 -2.39
C ASP A 65 -17.82 -13.57 -1.10
N GLY A 66 -16.94 -13.08 -0.24
CA GLY A 66 -16.56 -13.72 1.02
C GLY A 66 -15.58 -14.89 0.87
N ASP A 67 -14.82 -14.95 -0.22
CA ASP A 67 -13.80 -16.00 -0.44
C ASP A 67 -12.68 -15.89 0.60
N ILE A 68 -12.55 -16.93 1.42
CA ILE A 68 -11.60 -16.96 2.55
C ILE A 68 -10.14 -16.88 2.09
N ALA A 69 -9.81 -17.46 0.93
CA ALA A 69 -8.44 -17.43 0.40
C ALA A 69 -8.09 -16.02 -0.08
N ALA A 70 -9.01 -15.35 -0.77
CA ALA A 70 -8.83 -13.96 -1.19
C ALA A 70 -8.76 -13.00 0.01
N GLN A 71 -9.57 -13.23 1.06
CA GLN A 71 -9.51 -12.44 2.29
C GLN A 71 -8.15 -12.60 2.99
N ARG A 72 -7.64 -13.83 3.12
CA ARG A 72 -6.30 -14.07 3.69
C ARG A 72 -5.18 -13.39 2.89
N ALA A 73 -5.31 -13.38 1.57
CA ALA A 73 -4.37 -12.66 0.71
C ALA A 73 -4.40 -11.15 0.97
N LEU A 74 -5.60 -10.57 1.12
CA LEU A 74 -5.79 -9.16 1.44
C LEU A 74 -5.20 -8.82 2.82
N ASP A 75 -5.45 -9.63 3.83
CA ASP A 75 -4.93 -9.42 5.19
C ASP A 75 -3.40 -9.46 5.23
N ARG A 76 -2.80 -10.40 4.47
CA ARG A 76 -1.34 -10.48 4.34
C ARG A 76 -0.77 -9.28 3.59
N TYR A 77 -1.41 -8.88 2.51
CA TYR A 77 -1.04 -7.71 1.74
C TYR A 77 -1.11 -6.44 2.61
N ALA A 78 -2.22 -6.24 3.32
CA ALA A 78 -2.40 -5.09 4.20
C ALA A 78 -1.34 -5.03 5.30
N ARG A 79 -1.01 -6.17 5.91
CA ARG A 79 0.05 -6.24 6.93
C ARG A 79 1.42 -5.85 6.38
N ALA A 80 1.77 -6.31 5.19
CA ALA A 80 3.04 -5.95 4.56
C ALA A 80 3.08 -4.46 4.19
N PHE A 81 1.96 -3.93 3.70
CA PHE A 81 1.81 -2.51 3.38
C PHE A 81 1.94 -1.63 4.62
N ASP A 82 1.23 -1.97 5.69
CA ASP A 82 1.28 -1.24 6.98
C ASP A 82 2.68 -1.26 7.61
N GLY A 83 3.44 -2.34 7.43
CA GLY A 83 4.85 -2.37 7.83
C GLY A 83 5.67 -1.25 7.19
N GLN A 84 5.41 -0.93 5.92
CA GLN A 84 6.08 0.19 5.25
C GLN A 84 5.51 1.55 5.71
N LEU A 85 4.21 1.65 5.98
CA LEU A 85 3.63 2.87 6.56
C LEU A 85 4.23 3.16 7.94
N ILE A 86 4.50 2.15 8.77
CA ILE A 86 5.18 2.31 10.06
C ILE A 86 6.61 2.83 9.86
N ASN A 87 7.35 2.30 8.88
CA ASN A 87 8.67 2.83 8.54
C ASN A 87 8.61 4.32 8.15
N LEU A 88 7.60 4.70 7.35
CA LEU A 88 7.38 6.08 6.97
C LEU A 88 6.92 6.95 8.15
N GLN A 89 6.11 6.40 9.06
CA GLN A 89 5.72 7.08 10.30
C GLN A 89 6.96 7.41 11.14
N ALA A 90 7.89 6.46 11.28
CA ALA A 90 9.12 6.66 12.05
C ALA A 90 10.04 7.75 11.46
N VAL A 91 9.97 8.01 10.16
CA VAL A 91 10.84 8.97 9.47
C VAL A 91 10.18 10.33 9.27
N LEU A 92 8.89 10.37 8.99
CA LEU A 92 8.17 11.57 8.55
C LEU A 92 7.15 12.09 9.57
N ASP A 93 6.70 11.22 10.48
CA ASP A 93 5.66 11.48 11.48
C ASP A 93 4.41 12.19 10.90
N PRO A 94 3.79 11.66 9.84
CA PRO A 94 2.63 12.29 9.24
C PRO A 94 1.36 12.09 10.11
N GLU A 95 0.47 13.07 10.12
CA GLU A 95 -0.85 12.95 10.76
C GLU A 95 -1.78 11.97 10.01
N VAL A 96 -1.58 11.85 8.68
CA VAL A 96 -2.45 11.07 7.80
C VAL A 96 -1.69 10.49 6.62
N PHE A 97 -1.96 9.24 6.31
CA PHE A 97 -1.62 8.61 5.03
C PHE A 97 -2.83 8.66 4.09
N VAL A 98 -2.63 9.20 2.90
CA VAL A 98 -3.68 9.27 1.88
C VAL A 98 -3.38 8.24 0.79
N ILE A 99 -4.27 7.26 0.65
CA ILE A 99 -4.16 6.20 -0.36
C ILE A 99 -4.88 6.67 -1.62
N ALA A 100 -4.16 6.63 -2.74
CA ALA A 100 -4.65 7.04 -4.05
C ALA A 100 -4.40 5.96 -5.11
N GLY A 101 -4.90 6.18 -6.32
CA GLY A 101 -4.76 5.25 -7.45
C GLY A 101 -5.92 4.27 -7.56
N GLY A 102 -5.91 3.44 -8.61
CA GLY A 102 -7.06 2.58 -8.94
C GLY A 102 -7.46 1.57 -7.87
N ILE A 103 -6.49 1.11 -7.06
CA ILE A 103 -6.76 0.14 -5.98
C ILE A 103 -7.50 0.78 -4.79
N SER A 104 -7.37 2.09 -4.59
CA SER A 104 -8.00 2.78 -3.45
C SER A 104 -9.52 2.96 -3.60
N CYS A 105 -10.09 2.69 -4.77
CA CYS A 105 -11.54 2.69 -4.97
C CYS A 105 -12.24 1.48 -4.31
N HIS A 106 -11.49 0.50 -3.82
CA HIS A 106 -12.02 -0.67 -3.13
C HIS A 106 -11.98 -0.44 -1.61
N PRO A 107 -13.15 -0.24 -0.97
CA PRO A 107 -13.20 0.04 0.47
C PRO A 107 -12.59 -1.09 1.31
N GLU A 108 -12.70 -2.33 0.86
CA GLU A 108 -12.16 -3.52 1.52
C GLU A 108 -10.64 -3.40 1.76
N LEU A 109 -9.91 -2.78 0.81
CA LEU A 109 -8.49 -2.54 0.98
C LEU A 109 -8.21 -1.58 2.14
N VAL A 110 -8.89 -0.44 2.14
CA VAL A 110 -8.64 0.60 3.14
C VAL A 110 -9.08 0.13 4.52
N ASP A 111 -10.16 -0.62 4.59
CA ASP A 111 -10.64 -1.23 5.83
C ASP A 111 -9.66 -2.30 6.34
N ALA A 112 -9.05 -3.11 5.45
CA ALA A 112 -8.01 -4.05 5.81
C ALA A 112 -6.75 -3.34 6.35
N LEU A 113 -6.28 -2.26 5.70
CA LEU A 113 -5.16 -1.45 6.20
C LEU A 113 -5.46 -0.88 7.59
N ARG A 114 -6.63 -0.28 7.78
CA ARG A 114 -7.05 0.26 9.08
C ARG A 114 -7.14 -0.81 10.17
N ALA A 115 -7.57 -2.01 9.83
CA ALA A 115 -7.67 -3.13 10.76
C ALA A 115 -6.30 -3.71 11.13
N GLN A 116 -5.37 -3.77 10.19
CA GLN A 116 -4.03 -4.35 10.41
C GLN A 116 -3.06 -3.38 11.09
N MET A 117 -3.19 -2.07 10.88
CA MET A 117 -2.26 -1.07 11.42
C MET A 117 -2.11 -1.13 12.95
N PRO A 118 -3.18 -1.18 13.78
CA PRO A 118 -3.04 -1.32 15.22
C PRO A 118 -2.34 -2.64 15.62
N LEU A 119 -2.59 -3.73 14.89
CA LEU A 119 -1.97 -5.03 15.15
C LEU A 119 -0.47 -5.00 14.81
N ALA A 120 -0.10 -4.34 13.73
CA ALA A 120 1.29 -4.15 13.35
C ALA A 120 2.05 -3.31 14.39
N LEU A 121 1.46 -2.22 14.89
CA LEU A 121 2.03 -1.41 15.97
C LEU A 121 2.14 -2.18 17.28
N ALA A 122 1.12 -2.97 17.63
CA ALA A 122 1.13 -3.79 18.85
C ALA A 122 2.24 -4.86 18.87
N SER A 123 2.72 -5.29 17.70
CA SER A 123 3.81 -6.28 17.59
C SER A 123 5.16 -5.77 18.14
N TYR A 124 5.31 -4.47 18.37
CA TYR A 124 6.51 -3.89 19.01
C TYR A 124 6.48 -3.96 20.55
N GLU A 125 5.67 -4.87 21.12
CA GLU A 125 5.67 -5.25 22.57
C GLU A 125 5.64 -4.05 23.53
N GLY A 126 4.79 -3.07 23.24
CA GLY A 126 4.65 -1.87 24.09
C GLY A 126 5.74 -0.81 23.91
N THR A 127 6.78 -1.06 23.11
CA THR A 127 7.82 -0.05 22.80
C THR A 127 7.22 1.19 22.14
N LEU A 128 6.16 1.01 21.34
CA LEU A 128 5.41 2.09 20.68
C LEU A 128 4.14 2.49 21.45
N ALA A 129 4.01 2.10 22.73
CA ALA A 129 2.88 2.50 23.56
C ALA A 129 2.84 4.03 23.66
N GLY A 130 1.72 4.63 23.27
CA GLY A 130 1.54 6.08 23.25
C GLY A 130 1.86 6.77 21.93
N ILE A 131 2.38 6.05 20.93
CA ILE A 131 2.46 6.59 19.56
C ILE A 131 1.06 6.54 18.95
N PRO A 132 0.52 7.66 18.45
CA PRO A 132 -0.81 7.66 17.84
C PRO A 132 -0.80 6.80 16.56
N VAL A 133 -1.84 6.00 16.38
CA VAL A 133 -2.06 5.27 15.14
C VAL A 133 -2.34 6.30 14.03
N PRO A 134 -1.54 6.35 12.96
CA PRO A 134 -1.75 7.31 11.89
C PRO A 134 -3.10 7.08 11.21
N GLN A 135 -3.75 8.16 10.79
CA GLN A 135 -4.99 8.05 10.04
C GLN A 135 -4.68 7.54 8.63
N ILE A 136 -5.53 6.62 8.14
CA ILE A 136 -5.49 6.16 6.73
C ILE A 136 -6.78 6.63 6.06
N LYS A 137 -6.63 7.43 5.00
CA LYS A 137 -7.74 7.99 4.22
C LYS A 137 -7.61 7.65 2.74
N VAL A 138 -8.72 7.64 2.04
CA VAL A 138 -8.75 7.58 0.57
C VAL A 138 -8.62 8.99 0.02
N ALA A 139 -7.88 9.17 -1.07
CA ALA A 139 -7.84 10.44 -1.79
C ALA A 139 -9.22 10.79 -2.34
N GLU A 140 -9.70 12.00 -2.10
CA GLU A 140 -11.01 12.47 -2.57
C GLU A 140 -11.15 12.43 -4.11
N LEU A 141 -10.06 12.73 -4.82
CA LEU A 141 -10.01 12.71 -6.28
C LEU A 141 -9.69 11.31 -6.86
N GLY A 142 -9.52 10.31 -6.01
CA GLY A 142 -9.27 8.93 -6.43
C GLY A 142 -8.12 8.81 -7.44
N ASN A 143 -8.39 8.18 -8.59
CA ASN A 143 -7.42 7.98 -9.66
C ASN A 143 -7.08 9.27 -10.43
N ASP A 144 -7.94 10.29 -10.39
CA ASP A 144 -7.78 11.54 -11.12
C ASP A 144 -6.89 12.56 -10.38
N ALA A 145 -6.47 12.27 -9.15
CA ALA A 145 -5.64 13.16 -8.33
C ALA A 145 -4.37 13.64 -9.07
N ASN A 146 -3.71 12.73 -9.80
CA ASN A 146 -2.52 13.07 -10.58
C ASN A 146 -2.82 14.00 -11.76
N LEU A 147 -3.98 13.86 -12.42
CA LEU A 147 -4.41 14.72 -13.52
C LEU A 147 -4.63 16.13 -13.02
N TYR A 148 -5.38 16.29 -11.91
CA TYR A 148 -5.58 17.59 -11.28
C TYR A 148 -4.27 18.25 -10.85
N GLY A 149 -3.38 17.48 -10.24
CA GLY A 149 -2.05 17.95 -9.83
C GLY A 149 -1.21 18.44 -11.01
N THR A 150 -1.23 17.71 -12.12
CA THR A 150 -0.52 18.07 -13.36
C THR A 150 -1.06 19.36 -13.97
N VAL A 151 -2.39 19.50 -14.06
CA VAL A 151 -3.03 20.71 -14.59
C VAL A 151 -2.71 21.91 -13.68
N GLN A 152 -2.80 21.75 -12.37
CA GLN A 152 -2.47 22.81 -11.41
C GLN A 152 -1.02 23.29 -11.55
N GLU A 153 -0.06 22.38 -11.75
CA GLU A 153 1.32 22.75 -11.94
C GLU A 153 1.57 23.43 -13.29
N ALA A 154 0.94 22.93 -14.36
CA ALA A 154 1.00 23.57 -15.67
C ALA A 154 0.48 25.01 -15.64
N MET A 155 -0.61 25.27 -14.90
CA MET A 155 -1.18 26.62 -14.74
C MET A 155 -0.28 27.58 -13.96
N ARG A 156 0.66 27.08 -13.14
CA ARG A 156 1.65 27.91 -12.42
C ARG A 156 2.82 28.34 -13.29
N LEU A 157 3.05 27.63 -14.38
CA LEU A 157 4.17 27.90 -15.30
C LEU A 157 3.80 28.88 -16.42
N VAL A 158 2.54 29.29 -16.52
CA VAL A 158 2.00 30.27 -17.46
C VAL A 158 1.75 31.59 -16.73
#